data_4232cbc9b2729d9d2c6a8054e14230e4
#
_entry.id   4232cbc9b2729d9d2c6a8054e14230e4
#
_cell.length_a   1.000
_cell.length_b   1.000
_cell.length_c   1.000
_cell.angle_alpha   90.00
_cell.angle_beta   90.00
_cell.angle_gamma   90.00
#
_symmetry.space_group_name_H-M   'P 1'
#
loop_
_entity.id
_entity.type
_entity.pdbx_description
1 polymer ?
#
loop_
_entity_poly.entity_id
_entity_poly.type
_entity_poly.pdbx_seq_one_letter_code
_entity_poly.pdbx_strand_id
1 'polypeptide(L)'
;MPALITHYLFGAEVVHDLPQELVATDAEVNAFLLGNQGPDPFLARHLAWPNHSLACNRLHRRMHAGHIVDAFLSIRDGVSRLPQSDMPAGRAFTLGLLAHYALDRIVHPFVYSQQDALIEAEP
;
A
#
# COMPACT_ATOMS: atom_id res chain seq x y z
N MET A 1 8.03 -9.51 5.28
CA MET A 1 6.75 -9.02 4.77
C MET A 1 5.83 -8.81 5.96
N PRO A 2 5.62 -7.59 6.41
CA PRO A 2 4.56 -7.36 7.35
C PRO A 2 3.28 -7.77 6.65
N ALA A 3 2.60 -8.73 7.22
CA ALA A 3 1.43 -9.33 6.60
C ALA A 3 0.37 -8.25 6.32
N LEU A 4 -0.48 -8.52 5.35
CA LEU A 4 -1.67 -7.71 5.03
C LEU A 4 -2.41 -7.24 6.29
N ILE A 5 -2.38 -8.05 7.36
CA ILE A 5 -2.96 -7.74 8.67
C ILE A 5 -2.29 -6.53 9.33
N THR A 6 -0.96 -6.44 9.29
CA THR A 6 -0.22 -5.32 9.91
C THR A 6 -0.56 -3.99 9.23
N HIS A 7 -0.59 -3.97 7.89
CA HIS A 7 -1.01 -2.80 7.14
C HIS A 7 -2.47 -2.43 7.42
N TYR A 8 -3.35 -3.42 7.50
CA TYR A 8 -4.75 -3.18 7.82
C TYR A 8 -4.92 -2.55 9.21
N LEU A 9 -4.29 -3.11 10.24
CA LEU A 9 -4.37 -2.59 11.61
C LEU A 9 -3.80 -1.18 11.70
N PHE A 10 -2.66 -0.94 11.09
CA PHE A 10 -2.07 0.39 11.01
C PHE A 10 -3.00 1.39 10.31
N GLY A 11 -3.54 1.02 9.15
CA GLY A 11 -4.48 1.86 8.42
C GLY A 11 -5.76 2.14 9.20
N ALA A 12 -6.29 1.15 9.92
CA ALA A 12 -7.47 1.32 10.76
C ALA A 12 -7.25 2.31 11.92
N GLU A 13 -6.04 2.34 12.50
CA GLU A 13 -5.69 3.35 13.49
C GLU A 13 -5.49 4.73 12.87
N VAL A 14 -4.71 4.83 11.79
CA VAL A 14 -4.40 6.10 11.12
C VAL A 14 -5.65 6.79 10.59
N VAL A 15 -6.61 6.06 10.06
CA VAL A 15 -7.83 6.65 9.47
C VAL A 15 -8.65 7.42 10.49
N HIS A 16 -8.60 7.05 11.78
CA HIS A 16 -9.29 7.76 12.85
C HIS A 16 -8.63 9.10 13.21
N ASP A 17 -7.33 9.22 12.93
CA ASP A 17 -6.56 10.44 13.22
C ASP A 17 -6.54 11.40 12.03
N LEU A 18 -7.06 10.99 10.86
CA LEU A 18 -7.12 11.84 9.69
C LEU A 18 -8.24 12.88 9.81
N PRO A 19 -7.99 14.12 9.31
CA PRO A 19 -9.04 15.12 9.19
C PRO A 19 -10.22 14.61 8.37
N GLN A 20 -11.45 14.92 8.81
CA GLN A 20 -12.68 14.51 8.10
C GLN A 20 -12.77 15.05 6.66
N GLU A 21 -12.09 16.15 6.37
CA GLU A 21 -12.01 16.69 5.02
C GLU A 21 -11.27 15.79 4.04
N LEU A 22 -10.44 14.89 4.56
CA LEU A 22 -9.66 13.94 3.75
C LEU A 22 -10.33 12.59 3.60
N VAL A 23 -10.99 12.11 4.66
CA VAL A 23 -11.70 10.82 4.69
C VAL A 23 -12.95 10.96 5.55
N ALA A 24 -14.10 11.15 4.92
CA ALA A 24 -15.37 11.45 5.60
C ALA A 24 -16.39 10.31 5.54
N THR A 25 -16.42 9.54 4.47
CA THR A 25 -17.45 8.53 4.22
C THR A 25 -16.89 7.11 4.35
N ASP A 26 -17.78 6.13 4.55
CA ASP A 26 -17.41 4.71 4.58
C ASP A 26 -16.72 4.27 3.28
N ALA A 27 -17.15 4.81 2.14
CA ALA A 27 -16.52 4.53 0.86
C ALA A 27 -15.06 5.05 0.81
N GLU A 28 -14.82 6.23 1.36
CA GLU A 28 -13.48 6.81 1.47
C GLU A 28 -12.61 6.04 2.48
N VAL A 29 -13.17 5.63 3.62
CA VAL A 29 -12.48 4.76 4.59
C VAL A 29 -12.07 3.45 3.94
N ASN A 30 -12.96 2.79 3.22
CA ASN A 30 -12.67 1.55 2.53
C ASN A 30 -11.61 1.74 1.44
N ALA A 31 -11.67 2.84 0.70
CA ALA A 31 -10.67 3.19 -0.31
C ALA A 31 -9.29 3.43 0.33
N PHE A 32 -9.25 4.13 1.46
CA PHE A 32 -8.03 4.34 2.24
C PHE A 32 -7.43 3.00 2.71
N LEU A 33 -8.24 2.14 3.31
CA LEU A 33 -7.78 0.83 3.80
C LEU A 33 -7.29 -0.06 2.65
N LEU A 34 -7.94 -0.01 1.49
CA LEU A 34 -7.47 -0.71 0.30
C LEU A 34 -6.13 -0.16 -0.18
N GLY A 35 -5.99 1.15 -0.28
CA GLY A 35 -4.74 1.82 -0.64
C GLY A 35 -3.60 1.47 0.34
N ASN A 36 -3.92 1.35 1.61
CA ASN A 36 -2.96 1.00 2.67
C ASN A 36 -2.41 -0.43 2.54
N GLN A 37 -3.06 -1.32 1.79
CA GLN A 37 -2.46 -2.60 1.42
C GLN A 37 -1.32 -2.45 0.40
N GLY A 38 -1.25 -1.31 -0.28
CA GLY A 38 -0.22 -1.01 -1.27
C GLY A 38 -0.23 -2.01 -2.43
N PRO A 39 0.96 -2.32 -2.98
CA PRO A 39 1.10 -3.30 -4.05
C PRO A 39 1.14 -4.76 -3.55
N ASP A 40 1.09 -5.01 -2.25
CA ASP A 40 1.22 -6.34 -1.66
C ASP A 40 0.17 -7.35 -2.14
N PRO A 41 -1.09 -6.97 -2.38
CA PRO A 41 -2.08 -7.89 -2.97
C PRO A 41 -1.67 -8.46 -4.33
N PHE A 42 -0.80 -7.79 -5.08
CA PHE A 42 -0.29 -8.32 -6.34
C PHE A 42 0.61 -9.54 -6.16
N LEU A 43 1.21 -9.73 -4.97
CA LEU A 43 1.99 -10.93 -4.66
C LEU A 43 1.11 -12.18 -4.54
N ALA A 44 -0.14 -12.04 -4.12
CA ALA A 44 -1.06 -13.16 -3.99
C ALA A 44 -1.52 -13.73 -5.34
N ARG A 45 -1.29 -13.01 -6.43
CA ARG A 45 -1.75 -13.42 -7.77
C ARG A 45 -0.94 -14.54 -8.42
N HIS A 46 0.14 -15.00 -7.85
CA HIS A 46 0.79 -16.24 -8.31
C HIS A 46 -0.09 -17.49 -8.12
N LEU A 47 -1.17 -17.37 -7.32
CA LEU A 47 -2.22 -18.38 -7.21
C LEU A 47 -3.26 -18.30 -8.35
N ALA A 48 -3.23 -17.23 -9.16
CA ALA A 48 -4.06 -17.05 -10.34
C ALA A 48 -3.25 -17.38 -11.61
N TRP A 49 -3.87 -17.35 -12.77
CA TRP A 49 -3.30 -17.71 -14.07
C TRP A 49 -1.83 -17.28 -14.26
N PRO A 50 -0.94 -18.19 -14.71
CA PRO A 50 0.52 -17.96 -14.74
C PRO A 50 0.95 -16.75 -15.56
N ASN A 51 0.20 -16.39 -16.61
CA ASN A 51 0.55 -15.29 -17.50
C ASN A 51 0.37 -13.88 -16.85
N HIS A 52 -0.44 -13.77 -15.82
CA HIS A 52 -0.69 -12.51 -15.13
C HIS A 52 0.21 -12.32 -13.90
N SER A 53 0.78 -13.39 -13.36
CA SER A 53 1.66 -13.33 -12.19
C SER A 53 2.93 -12.52 -12.46
N LEU A 54 3.48 -12.63 -13.67
CA LEU A 54 4.72 -11.95 -14.05
C LEU A 54 4.54 -10.42 -14.12
N ALA A 55 3.41 -9.96 -14.69
CA ALA A 55 3.09 -8.53 -14.77
C ALA A 55 2.83 -7.94 -13.38
N CYS A 56 2.11 -8.67 -12.51
CA CYS A 56 1.85 -8.25 -11.14
C CYS A 56 3.13 -8.19 -10.31
N ASN A 57 4.03 -9.17 -10.45
CA ASN A 57 5.32 -9.16 -9.77
C ASN A 57 6.23 -8.02 -10.26
N ARG A 58 6.18 -7.69 -11.56
CA ARG A 58 6.92 -6.54 -12.08
C ARG A 58 6.39 -5.23 -11.52
N LEU A 59 5.06 -5.06 -11.48
CA LEU A 59 4.43 -3.88 -10.93
C LEU A 59 4.78 -3.72 -9.45
N HIS A 60 4.62 -4.79 -8.65
CA HIS A 60 4.99 -4.81 -7.24
C HIS A 60 6.44 -4.36 -7.03
N ARG A 61 7.39 -4.97 -7.76
CA ARG A 61 8.81 -4.61 -7.65
C ARG A 61 9.10 -3.16 -8.05
N ARG A 62 8.48 -2.66 -9.12
CA ARG A 62 8.66 -1.27 -9.55
C ARG A 62 8.12 -0.28 -8.52
N MET A 63 7.01 -0.59 -7.88
CA MET A 63 6.42 0.25 -6.84
C MET A 63 7.23 0.22 -5.54
N HIS A 64 8.00 -0.85 -5.26
CA HIS A 64 8.86 -0.93 -4.08
C HIS A 64 10.30 -0.47 -4.32
N ALA A 65 10.78 -0.51 -5.55
CA ALA A 65 12.22 -0.40 -5.88
C ALA A 65 12.67 0.96 -6.43
N GLY A 66 12.06 2.08 -6.01
CA GLY A 66 12.63 3.40 -6.30
C GLY A 66 11.86 4.29 -7.28
N HIS A 67 10.75 3.83 -7.87
CA HIS A 67 9.87 4.64 -8.71
C HIS A 67 8.61 5.11 -7.97
N ILE A 68 8.70 5.26 -6.65
CA ILE A 68 7.56 5.60 -5.79
C ILE A 68 6.99 6.97 -6.14
N VAL A 69 7.86 7.96 -6.38
CA VAL A 69 7.42 9.32 -6.75
C VAL A 69 6.68 9.31 -8.08
N ASP A 70 7.22 8.62 -9.08
CA ASP A 70 6.58 8.50 -10.39
C ASP A 70 5.22 7.78 -10.31
N ALA A 71 5.12 6.76 -9.46
CA ALA A 71 3.87 6.07 -9.20
C ALA A 71 2.83 7.00 -8.58
N PHE A 72 3.21 7.80 -7.57
CA PHE A 72 2.32 8.79 -6.96
C PHE A 72 1.88 9.88 -7.93
N LEU A 73 2.79 10.40 -8.76
CA LEU A 73 2.45 11.37 -9.79
C LEU A 73 1.46 10.79 -10.80
N SER A 74 1.65 9.55 -11.23
CA SER A 74 0.74 8.86 -12.14
C SER A 74 -0.64 8.62 -11.51
N ILE A 75 -0.69 8.25 -10.24
CA ILE A 75 -1.94 8.04 -9.51
C ILE A 75 -2.67 9.38 -9.32
N ARG A 76 -1.98 10.44 -8.94
CA ARG A 76 -2.55 11.78 -8.84
C ARG A 76 -3.19 12.22 -10.15
N ASP A 77 -2.51 12.01 -11.25
CA ASP A 77 -3.01 12.27 -12.59
C ASP A 77 -4.25 11.41 -12.91
N GLY A 78 -4.24 10.15 -12.54
CA GLY A 78 -5.38 9.25 -12.68
C GLY A 78 -6.59 9.73 -11.89
N VAL A 79 -6.39 10.11 -10.63
CA VAL A 79 -7.45 10.64 -9.75
C VAL A 79 -8.06 11.91 -10.33
N SER A 80 -7.27 12.81 -10.91
CA SER A 80 -7.76 14.05 -11.52
C SER A 80 -8.67 13.83 -12.73
N ARG A 81 -8.63 12.64 -13.33
CA ARG A 81 -9.47 12.25 -14.48
C ARG A 81 -10.72 11.46 -14.07
N LEU A 82 -10.86 11.12 -12.80
CA LEU A 82 -12.06 10.44 -12.31
C LEU A 82 -13.28 11.36 -12.39
N PRO A 83 -14.49 10.79 -12.51
CA PRO A 83 -15.71 11.54 -12.27
C PRO A 83 -15.66 12.24 -10.91
N GLN A 84 -16.26 13.42 -10.81
CA GLN A 84 -16.20 14.21 -9.59
C GLN A 84 -16.73 13.47 -8.36
N SER A 85 -17.70 12.57 -8.55
CA SER A 85 -18.24 11.69 -7.49
C SER A 85 -17.20 10.72 -6.93
N ASP A 86 -16.22 10.31 -7.73
CA ASP A 86 -15.25 9.27 -7.39
C ASP A 86 -13.90 9.84 -6.90
N MET A 87 -13.67 11.12 -7.14
CA MET A 87 -12.43 11.79 -6.73
C MET A 87 -12.13 11.69 -5.22
N PRO A 88 -13.11 11.83 -4.31
CA PRO A 88 -12.85 11.66 -2.88
C PRO A 88 -12.31 10.27 -2.53
N ALA A 89 -12.90 9.22 -3.08
CA ALA A 89 -12.42 7.86 -2.90
C ALA A 89 -11.03 7.65 -3.50
N GLY A 90 -10.77 8.20 -4.68
CA GLY A 90 -9.45 8.16 -5.32
C GLY A 90 -8.37 8.85 -4.49
N ARG A 91 -8.67 9.99 -3.88
CA ARG A 91 -7.76 10.69 -2.95
C ARG A 91 -7.51 9.88 -1.68
N ALA A 92 -8.57 9.31 -1.10
CA ALA A 92 -8.47 8.47 0.09
C ALA A 92 -7.60 7.23 -0.19
N PHE A 93 -7.78 6.57 -1.33
CA PHE A 93 -6.91 5.47 -1.77
C PHE A 93 -5.44 5.90 -1.86
N THR A 94 -5.16 7.06 -2.45
CA THR A 94 -3.80 7.59 -2.58
C THR A 94 -3.15 7.87 -1.22
N LEU A 95 -3.93 8.42 -0.28
CA LEU A 95 -3.46 8.61 1.10
C LEU A 95 -3.17 7.28 1.79
N GLY A 96 -4.01 6.27 1.59
CA GLY A 96 -3.77 4.92 2.09
C GLY A 96 -2.47 4.34 1.53
N LEU A 97 -2.22 4.48 0.26
CA LEU A 97 -0.97 4.05 -0.38
C LEU A 97 0.25 4.78 0.20
N LEU A 98 0.12 6.08 0.49
CA LEU A 98 1.18 6.84 1.16
C LEU A 98 1.44 6.29 2.58
N ALA A 99 0.38 5.95 3.32
CA ALA A 99 0.49 5.33 4.64
C ALA A 99 1.18 3.96 4.58
N HIS A 100 0.92 3.15 3.54
CA HIS A 100 1.62 1.89 3.30
C HIS A 100 3.13 2.10 3.22
N TYR A 101 3.59 3.01 2.38
CA TYR A 101 5.03 3.27 2.23
C TYR A 101 5.65 3.89 3.48
N ALA A 102 4.91 4.71 4.21
CA ALA A 102 5.39 5.28 5.47
C ALA A 102 5.64 4.19 6.52
N LEU A 103 4.75 3.22 6.63
CA LEU A 103 4.92 2.06 7.52
C LEU A 103 6.11 1.21 7.08
N ASP A 104 6.17 0.83 5.82
CA ASP A 104 7.25 0.00 5.27
C ASP A 104 8.63 0.62 5.51
N ARG A 105 8.74 1.92 5.30
CA ARG A 105 10.00 2.65 5.52
C ARG A 105 10.51 2.55 6.97
N ILE A 106 9.60 2.50 7.92
CA ILE A 106 9.93 2.44 9.34
C ILE A 106 10.15 1.00 9.79
N VAL A 107 9.31 0.08 9.34
CA VAL A 107 9.25 -1.30 9.86
C VAL A 107 10.24 -2.23 9.16
N HIS A 108 10.49 -2.08 7.86
CA HIS A 108 11.39 -2.98 7.12
C HIS A 108 12.80 -3.05 7.70
N PRO A 109 13.50 -1.94 8.06
CA PRO A 109 14.82 -2.03 8.67
C PRO A 109 14.83 -2.85 9.94
N PHE A 110 13.78 -2.72 10.77
CA PHE A 110 13.64 -3.50 11.99
C PHE A 110 13.41 -4.98 11.70
N VAL A 111 12.48 -5.30 10.79
CA VAL A 111 12.18 -6.68 10.40
C VAL A 111 13.42 -7.37 9.83
N TYR A 112 14.15 -6.71 8.94
CA TYR A 112 15.36 -7.27 8.35
C TYR A 112 16.46 -7.49 9.40
N SER A 113 16.64 -6.56 10.34
CA SER A 113 17.63 -6.73 11.42
C SER A 113 17.30 -7.92 12.32
N GLN A 114 16.02 -8.15 12.61
CA GLN A 114 15.58 -9.32 13.38
C GLN A 114 15.75 -10.63 12.61
N GLN A 115 15.44 -10.60 11.31
CA GLN A 115 15.63 -11.75 10.43
C GLN A 115 17.11 -12.16 10.35
N ASP A 116 17.99 -11.20 10.14
CA ASP A 116 19.44 -11.45 10.08
C ASP A 116 19.96 -12.01 11.40
N ALA A 117 19.52 -11.45 12.54
CA ALA A 117 19.89 -11.96 13.86
C ALA A 117 19.41 -13.40 14.10
N LEU A 118 18.22 -13.76 13.61
CA LEU A 118 17.70 -15.13 13.71
C LEU A 118 18.50 -16.10 12.83
N ILE A 119 18.84 -15.71 11.61
CA ILE A 119 19.64 -16.51 10.68
C ILE A 119 21.05 -16.74 11.26
N GLU A 120 21.65 -15.73 11.86
CA GLU A 120 22.96 -15.86 12.52
C GLU A 120 22.91 -16.72 13.78
N ALA A 121 21.78 -16.80 14.46
CA ALA A 121 21.60 -17.62 15.66
C ALA A 121 21.32 -19.10 15.37
N GLU A 122 20.91 -19.46 14.17
CA GLU A 122 20.75 -20.85 13.74
C GLU A 122 22.08 -21.42 13.26
N PRO A 123 22.61 -22.50 13.90
CA PRO A 123 23.86 -23.12 13.49
C PRO A 123 23.72 -23.91 12.20
#